data_2ef52e568d1a3f516223531b799a6f18
#
_entry.id   2ef52e568d1a3f516223531b799a6f18
#
_cell.length_a   1.000
_cell.length_b   1.000
_cell.length_c   1.000
_cell.angle_alpha   90.00
_cell.angle_beta   90.00
_cell.angle_gamma   90.00
#
_symmetry.space_group_name_H-M   'P 1'
#
loop_
_entity.id
_entity.type
_entity.pdbx_description
1 polymer ?
#
loop_
_entity_poly.entity_id
_entity_poly.type
_entity_poly.pdbx_seq_one_letter_code
_entity_poly.pdbx_strand_id
1 'polypeptide(L)'
;MILVTTAGKIGAEASRLLAQRGAPVRVLVRNPEKVPALAQAGVDVCRGDLEVSATIDAAMQDVTSVVLVSPAIPRQELNVIASAVRARVQHVVKIMSKASADSPIARRRGQFEIEQGLIASGLGYTLLKNNAYMQNFLMMARAIAETSSFGTATGDGRIGHVDARDIAAVAAAIAASPAAHMGKTYWPTGPEVLSSTDVAAVFSRVLGRTVTFHPITVAQQKQAMLDVGLSGERGRGQCQRRCADGKGRL
;
A
#
# COMPACT_ATOMS: atom_id res chain seq x y z
N MET A 1 19.54 -10.06 4.26
CA MET A 1 18.70 -8.93 4.76
C MET A 1 17.50 -8.70 3.82
N ILE A 2 16.31 -8.48 4.36
CA ILE A 2 15.11 -8.12 3.59
C ILE A 2 14.81 -6.64 3.85
N LEU A 3 14.69 -5.81 2.81
CA LEU A 3 14.29 -4.41 2.94
C LEU A 3 12.79 -4.25 2.67
N VAL A 4 12.08 -3.59 3.58
CA VAL A 4 10.71 -3.12 3.39
C VAL A 4 10.74 -1.60 3.17
N THR A 5 10.17 -1.13 2.06
CA THR A 5 10.40 0.25 1.60
C THR A 5 9.59 1.32 2.32
N THR A 6 8.58 0.97 3.11
CA THR A 6 7.84 1.91 3.97
C THR A 6 7.20 1.18 5.15
N ALA A 7 6.93 1.90 6.25
CA ALA A 7 6.19 1.39 7.42
C ALA A 7 4.71 1.80 7.42
N GLY A 8 4.06 1.77 6.26
CA GLY A 8 2.59 1.88 6.18
C GLY A 8 1.89 0.62 6.69
N LYS A 9 0.55 0.55 6.57
CA LYS A 9 -0.27 -0.58 7.08
C LYS A 9 0.29 -1.96 6.69
N ILE A 10 0.68 -2.13 5.43
CA ILE A 10 1.22 -3.41 4.93
C ILE A 10 2.69 -3.56 5.29
N GLY A 11 3.50 -2.51 5.07
CA GLY A 11 4.94 -2.60 5.30
C GLY A 11 5.31 -2.80 6.76
N ALA A 12 4.62 -2.13 7.69
CA ALA A 12 4.82 -2.35 9.12
C ALA A 12 4.49 -3.78 9.53
N GLU A 13 3.35 -4.32 9.06
CA GLU A 13 2.94 -5.68 9.37
C GLU A 13 3.87 -6.72 8.73
N ALA A 14 4.29 -6.52 7.47
CA ALA A 14 5.26 -7.41 6.83
C ALA A 14 6.60 -7.42 7.58
N SER A 15 7.09 -6.24 8.02
CA SER A 15 8.33 -6.14 8.81
C SER A 15 8.21 -6.88 10.14
N ARG A 16 7.09 -6.72 10.85
CA ARG A 16 6.81 -7.42 12.10
C ARG A 16 6.79 -8.95 11.91
N LEU A 17 6.10 -9.42 10.87
CA LEU A 17 6.00 -10.85 10.55
C LEU A 17 7.35 -11.45 10.16
N LEU A 18 8.19 -10.72 9.43
CA LEU A 18 9.54 -11.15 9.10
C LEU A 18 10.41 -11.26 10.35
N ALA A 19 10.40 -10.25 11.20
CA ALA A 19 11.15 -10.26 12.46
C ALA A 19 10.71 -11.42 13.38
N GLN A 20 9.40 -11.67 13.50
CA GLN A 20 8.87 -12.79 14.28
C GLN A 20 9.32 -14.17 13.78
N ARG A 21 9.63 -14.29 12.48
CA ARG A 21 10.18 -15.51 11.88
C ARG A 21 11.71 -15.59 11.98
N GLY A 22 12.34 -14.65 12.67
CA GLY A 22 13.80 -14.56 12.79
C GLY A 22 14.50 -14.13 11.52
N ALA A 23 13.78 -13.63 10.51
CA ALA A 23 14.39 -13.13 9.28
C ALA A 23 15.01 -11.74 9.52
N PRO A 24 16.26 -11.50 9.10
CA PRO A 24 16.87 -10.17 9.21
C PRO A 24 16.13 -9.20 8.29
N VAL A 25 15.47 -8.23 8.88
CA VAL A 25 14.59 -7.27 8.18
C VAL A 25 14.96 -5.84 8.53
N ARG A 26 15.02 -5.00 7.51
CA ARG A 26 15.19 -3.56 7.59
C ARG A 26 13.94 -2.86 7.04
N VAL A 27 13.54 -1.74 7.66
CA VAL A 27 12.45 -0.89 7.13
C VAL A 27 12.96 0.52 6.92
N LEU A 28 12.68 1.08 5.73
CA LEU A 28 13.01 2.47 5.39
C LEU A 28 11.86 3.39 5.79
N VAL A 29 12.13 4.40 6.61
CA VAL A 29 11.14 5.37 7.07
C VAL A 29 11.72 6.78 7.12
N ARG A 30 10.88 7.79 6.87
CA ARG A 30 11.31 9.19 7.01
C ARG A 30 11.52 9.60 8.46
N ASN A 31 10.72 9.04 9.37
CA ASN A 31 10.68 9.39 10.77
C ASN A 31 10.72 8.12 11.64
N PRO A 32 11.91 7.60 12.00
CA PRO A 32 12.07 6.41 12.82
C PRO A 32 11.34 6.48 14.17
N GLU A 33 11.27 7.67 14.75
CA GLU A 33 10.60 7.94 16.02
C GLU A 33 9.08 7.66 16.01
N LYS A 34 8.46 7.53 14.84
CA LYS A 34 7.03 7.21 14.69
C LYS A 34 6.73 5.72 14.65
N VAL A 35 7.75 4.88 14.67
CA VAL A 35 7.59 3.42 14.55
C VAL A 35 8.39 2.66 15.62
N PRO A 36 8.38 3.09 16.91
CA PRO A 36 9.19 2.47 17.96
C PRO A 36 8.85 0.99 18.15
N ALA A 37 7.60 0.61 17.93
CA ALA A 37 7.16 -0.78 18.04
C ALA A 37 7.86 -1.73 17.05
N LEU A 38 8.30 -1.24 15.87
CA LEU A 38 9.06 -2.05 14.93
C LEU A 38 10.49 -2.29 15.43
N ALA A 39 11.14 -1.26 15.97
CA ALA A 39 12.47 -1.41 16.58
C ALA A 39 12.43 -2.38 17.78
N GLN A 40 11.41 -2.28 18.63
CA GLN A 40 11.19 -3.20 19.77
C GLN A 40 10.93 -4.65 19.30
N ALA A 41 10.34 -4.81 18.12
CA ALA A 41 10.12 -6.12 17.49
C ALA A 41 11.37 -6.68 16.78
N GLY A 42 12.54 -6.02 16.89
CA GLY A 42 13.80 -6.48 16.29
C GLY A 42 13.97 -6.11 14.81
N VAL A 43 13.17 -5.16 14.29
CA VAL A 43 13.34 -4.64 12.93
C VAL A 43 14.43 -3.56 12.93
N ASP A 44 15.37 -3.65 11.99
CA ASP A 44 16.35 -2.58 11.73
C ASP A 44 15.62 -1.39 11.08
N VAL A 45 15.40 -0.32 11.85
CA VAL A 45 14.67 0.87 11.38
C VAL A 45 15.66 1.92 10.89
N CYS A 46 15.74 2.10 9.58
CA CYS A 46 16.62 3.10 8.98
C CYS A 46 15.87 4.34 8.50
N ARG A 47 16.51 5.51 8.66
CA ARG A 47 16.00 6.77 8.14
C ARG A 47 16.30 6.90 6.66
N GLY A 48 15.29 7.28 5.86
CA GLY A 48 15.47 7.59 4.45
C GLY A 48 14.20 8.07 3.77
N ASP A 49 14.36 8.55 2.56
CA ASP A 49 13.27 9.04 1.71
C ASP A 49 13.40 8.42 0.31
N LEU A 50 12.31 7.90 -0.23
CA LEU A 50 12.27 7.31 -1.57
C LEU A 50 12.49 8.35 -2.69
N GLU A 51 12.47 9.64 -2.36
CA GLU A 51 12.84 10.72 -3.28
C GLU A 51 14.37 10.95 -3.34
N VAL A 52 15.13 10.42 -2.37
CA VAL A 52 16.57 10.65 -2.21
C VAL A 52 17.33 9.34 -2.38
N SER A 53 17.86 9.11 -3.60
CA SER A 53 18.54 7.86 -3.96
C SER A 53 19.65 7.46 -2.99
N ALA A 54 20.46 8.39 -2.50
CA ALA A 54 21.52 8.09 -1.55
C ALA A 54 21.03 7.43 -0.26
N THR A 55 19.84 7.81 0.22
CA THR A 55 19.26 7.17 1.42
C THR A 55 18.73 5.78 1.14
N ILE A 56 18.27 5.53 -0.09
CA ILE A 56 17.83 4.21 -0.53
C ILE A 56 19.05 3.31 -0.71
N ASP A 57 20.12 3.81 -1.33
CA ASP A 57 21.37 3.07 -1.54
C ASP A 57 21.98 2.64 -0.19
N ALA A 58 21.98 3.53 0.80
CA ALA A 58 22.44 3.19 2.15
C ALA A 58 21.57 2.09 2.79
N ALA A 59 20.24 2.13 2.58
CA ALA A 59 19.32 1.11 3.09
C ALA A 59 19.45 -0.25 2.37
N MET A 60 20.01 -0.27 1.14
CA MET A 60 20.19 -1.49 0.33
C MET A 60 21.41 -2.32 0.70
N GLN A 61 22.25 -1.88 1.65
CA GLN A 61 23.42 -2.63 2.06
C GLN A 61 23.02 -4.01 2.59
N ASP A 62 23.65 -5.08 2.06
CA ASP A 62 23.41 -6.49 2.39
C ASP A 62 21.99 -6.99 2.12
N VAL A 63 21.19 -6.25 1.32
CA VAL A 63 19.83 -6.64 0.98
C VAL A 63 19.83 -7.65 -0.16
N THR A 64 19.16 -8.78 0.06
CA THR A 64 18.95 -9.83 -0.93
C THR A 64 17.53 -9.84 -1.50
N SER A 65 16.54 -9.34 -0.73
CA SER A 65 15.14 -9.28 -1.14
C SER A 65 14.50 -7.96 -0.70
N VAL A 66 13.61 -7.43 -1.52
CA VAL A 66 12.89 -6.17 -1.23
C VAL A 66 11.38 -6.42 -1.25
N VAL A 67 10.68 -5.94 -0.22
CA VAL A 67 9.23 -5.74 -0.26
C VAL A 67 8.96 -4.30 -0.67
N LEU A 68 8.65 -4.10 -1.95
CA LEU A 68 8.38 -2.79 -2.55
C LEU A 68 6.91 -2.41 -2.34
N VAL A 69 6.68 -1.56 -1.35
CA VAL A 69 5.38 -1.04 -0.96
C VAL A 69 5.47 0.46 -0.68
N SER A 70 4.67 1.25 -1.39
CA SER A 70 4.65 2.71 -1.26
C SER A 70 3.28 3.28 -1.69
N PRO A 71 3.07 4.61 -1.65
CA PRO A 71 1.89 5.25 -2.25
C PRO A 71 1.75 5.09 -3.77
N ALA A 72 2.62 4.31 -4.43
CA ALA A 72 2.65 4.07 -5.87
C ALA A 72 2.93 5.35 -6.68
N ILE A 73 3.93 6.09 -6.26
CA ILE A 73 4.49 7.23 -6.99
C ILE A 73 5.61 6.70 -7.88
N PRO A 74 5.49 6.76 -9.22
CA PRO A 74 6.45 6.13 -10.13
C PRO A 74 7.89 6.50 -9.83
N ARG A 75 8.21 7.79 -9.71
CA ARG A 75 9.56 8.26 -9.42
C ARG A 75 10.17 7.61 -8.17
N GLN A 76 9.39 7.50 -7.08
CA GLN A 76 9.87 6.91 -5.83
C GLN A 76 10.19 5.42 -5.99
N GLU A 77 9.30 4.68 -6.63
CA GLU A 77 9.48 3.25 -6.78
C GLU A 77 10.54 2.90 -7.83
N LEU A 78 10.65 3.69 -8.90
CA LEU A 78 11.74 3.54 -9.87
C LEU A 78 13.11 3.85 -9.25
N ASN A 79 13.22 4.81 -8.32
CA ASN A 79 14.43 5.02 -7.53
C ASN A 79 14.81 3.79 -6.72
N VAL A 80 13.82 3.12 -6.10
CA VAL A 80 14.06 1.86 -5.35
C VAL A 80 14.54 0.77 -6.28
N ILE A 81 13.90 0.59 -7.43
CA ILE A 81 14.28 -0.41 -8.44
C ILE A 81 15.72 -0.17 -8.91
N ALA A 82 16.07 1.08 -9.25
CA ALA A 82 17.42 1.44 -9.67
C ALA A 82 18.47 1.17 -8.57
N SER A 83 18.16 1.48 -7.30
CA SER A 83 19.00 1.15 -6.16
C SER A 83 19.16 -0.37 -5.98
N ALA A 84 18.08 -1.13 -6.13
CA ALA A 84 18.09 -2.58 -6.04
C ALA A 84 18.98 -3.21 -7.13
N VAL A 85 18.97 -2.66 -8.36
CA VAL A 85 19.87 -3.08 -9.45
C VAL A 85 21.33 -2.82 -9.07
N ARG A 86 21.66 -1.61 -8.58
CA ARG A 86 23.04 -1.28 -8.15
C ARG A 86 23.53 -2.18 -7.02
N ALA A 87 22.65 -2.49 -6.07
CA ALA A 87 22.94 -3.37 -4.94
C ALA A 87 22.90 -4.87 -5.29
N ARG A 88 22.57 -5.23 -6.53
CA ARG A 88 22.44 -6.63 -7.00
C ARG A 88 21.45 -7.43 -6.16
N VAL A 89 20.34 -6.81 -5.77
CA VAL A 89 19.24 -7.49 -5.09
C VAL A 89 18.75 -8.65 -5.95
N GLN A 90 18.48 -9.78 -5.32
CA GLN A 90 18.07 -10.99 -6.05
C GLN A 90 16.59 -11.00 -6.40
N HIS A 91 15.74 -10.38 -5.54
CA HIS A 91 14.30 -10.47 -5.69
C HIS A 91 13.56 -9.26 -5.15
N VAL A 92 12.50 -8.85 -5.84
CA VAL A 92 11.58 -7.78 -5.44
C VAL A 92 10.15 -8.29 -5.40
N VAL A 93 9.52 -8.27 -4.23
CA VAL A 93 8.07 -8.47 -4.09
C VAL A 93 7.38 -7.12 -4.24
N LYS A 94 6.73 -6.87 -5.36
CA LYS A 94 6.03 -5.62 -5.62
C LYS A 94 4.56 -5.72 -5.23
N ILE A 95 4.16 -4.92 -4.25
CA ILE A 95 2.75 -4.78 -3.85
C ILE A 95 2.12 -3.66 -4.67
N MET A 96 1.08 -3.99 -5.44
CA MET A 96 0.47 -3.07 -6.37
C MET A 96 -1.04 -3.31 -6.53
N SER A 97 -1.73 -2.39 -7.16
CA SER A 97 -3.09 -2.58 -7.68
C SER A 97 -3.07 -2.89 -9.17
N LYS A 98 -4.24 -3.10 -9.78
CA LYS A 98 -4.35 -3.27 -11.23
C LYS A 98 -3.61 -2.16 -11.97
N ALA A 99 -2.71 -2.54 -12.87
CA ALA A 99 -1.94 -1.67 -13.76
C ALA A 99 -2.56 -1.66 -15.16
N SER A 100 -2.50 -0.53 -15.87
CA SER A 100 -2.94 -0.40 -17.26
C SER A 100 -2.39 0.89 -17.85
N ALA A 101 -1.80 0.81 -19.03
CA ALA A 101 -1.27 1.98 -19.75
C ALA A 101 -2.39 2.95 -20.14
N ASP A 102 -3.53 2.44 -20.59
CA ASP A 102 -4.64 3.21 -21.16
C ASP A 102 -5.72 3.58 -20.13
N SER A 103 -5.49 3.33 -18.86
CA SER A 103 -6.50 3.61 -17.84
C SER A 103 -6.76 5.12 -17.68
N PRO A 104 -8.01 5.57 -17.61
CA PRO A 104 -8.32 6.97 -17.25
C PRO A 104 -7.84 7.32 -15.84
N ILE A 105 -7.56 6.31 -15.00
CA ILE A 105 -7.10 6.49 -13.63
C ILE A 105 -5.57 6.62 -13.61
N ALA A 106 -5.06 7.82 -13.29
CA ALA A 106 -3.62 8.11 -13.27
C ALA A 106 -2.80 7.11 -12.43
N ARG A 107 -3.34 6.69 -11.27
CA ARG A 107 -2.68 5.70 -10.44
C ARG A 107 -2.45 4.36 -11.14
N ARG A 108 -3.38 3.91 -12.00
CA ARG A 108 -3.21 2.66 -12.76
C ARG A 108 -2.14 2.78 -13.84
N ARG A 109 -2.03 3.95 -14.46
CA ARG A 109 -0.94 4.24 -15.40
C ARG A 109 0.41 4.28 -14.69
N GLY A 110 0.49 4.94 -13.54
CA GLY A 110 1.71 4.94 -12.73
C GLY A 110 2.11 3.54 -12.24
N GLN A 111 1.15 2.69 -11.87
CA GLN A 111 1.43 1.28 -11.56
C GLN A 111 1.97 0.52 -12.77
N PHE A 112 1.46 0.81 -13.97
CA PHE A 112 1.97 0.19 -15.20
C PHE A 112 3.42 0.61 -15.48
N GLU A 113 3.75 1.89 -15.33
CA GLU A 113 5.12 2.40 -15.48
C GLU A 113 6.09 1.69 -14.52
N ILE A 114 5.71 1.57 -13.25
CA ILE A 114 6.52 0.88 -12.24
C ILE A 114 6.69 -0.61 -12.58
N GLU A 115 5.61 -1.28 -12.99
CA GLU A 115 5.63 -2.69 -13.39
C GLU A 115 6.60 -2.91 -14.55
N GLN A 116 6.51 -2.09 -15.59
CA GLN A 116 7.40 -2.17 -16.75
C GLN A 116 8.86 -1.89 -16.36
N GLY A 117 9.10 -0.88 -15.51
CA GLY A 117 10.44 -0.59 -15.00
C GLY A 117 11.04 -1.73 -14.19
N LEU A 118 10.23 -2.42 -13.37
CA LEU A 118 10.67 -3.59 -12.62
C LEU A 118 10.99 -4.77 -13.55
N ILE A 119 10.13 -5.08 -14.50
CA ILE A 119 10.34 -6.16 -15.48
C ILE A 119 11.60 -5.90 -16.31
N ALA A 120 11.78 -4.66 -16.79
CA ALA A 120 12.93 -4.28 -17.60
C ALA A 120 14.26 -4.23 -16.82
N SER A 121 14.20 -4.17 -15.48
CA SER A 121 15.40 -4.08 -14.64
C SER A 121 16.26 -5.33 -14.61
N GLY A 122 15.72 -6.48 -15.02
CA GLY A 122 16.39 -7.79 -14.94
C GLY A 122 16.44 -8.40 -13.54
N LEU A 123 15.90 -7.74 -12.52
CA LEU A 123 15.77 -8.30 -11.17
C LEU A 123 14.76 -9.47 -11.16
N GLY A 124 14.97 -10.44 -10.30
CA GLY A 124 13.92 -11.39 -9.95
C GLY A 124 12.76 -10.65 -9.30
N TYR A 125 11.52 -10.96 -9.66
CA TYR A 125 10.37 -10.26 -9.11
C TYR A 125 9.16 -11.17 -8.86
N THR A 126 8.27 -10.72 -7.99
CA THR A 126 6.90 -11.23 -7.84
C THR A 126 5.94 -10.06 -7.75
N LEU A 127 4.87 -10.09 -8.52
CA LEU A 127 3.83 -9.07 -8.52
C LEU A 127 2.62 -9.52 -7.68
N LEU A 128 2.28 -8.75 -6.65
CA LEU A 128 1.06 -8.92 -5.87
C LEU A 128 0.06 -7.84 -6.32
N LYS A 129 -0.80 -8.17 -7.29
CA LYS A 129 -1.83 -7.28 -7.85
C LYS A 129 -3.10 -7.35 -7.01
N ASN A 130 -3.09 -6.65 -5.88
CA ASN A 130 -4.15 -6.74 -4.87
C ASN A 130 -5.45 -6.10 -5.35
N ASN A 131 -6.55 -6.65 -4.87
CA ASN A 131 -7.86 -6.03 -4.96
C ASN A 131 -8.05 -4.96 -3.88
N ALA A 132 -9.27 -4.47 -3.66
CA ALA A 132 -9.55 -3.46 -2.66
C ALA A 132 -9.32 -3.99 -1.24
N TYR A 133 -8.69 -3.17 -0.38
CA TYR A 133 -8.46 -3.56 1.01
C TYR A 133 -9.70 -3.36 1.87
N MET A 134 -10.02 -4.33 2.73
CA MET A 134 -11.08 -4.21 3.75
C MET A 134 -10.87 -2.99 4.65
N GLN A 135 -9.62 -2.63 4.96
CA GLN A 135 -9.28 -1.46 5.76
C GLN A 135 -9.68 -0.12 5.12
N ASN A 136 -10.05 -0.10 3.84
CA ASN A 136 -10.58 1.11 3.21
C ASN A 136 -11.96 1.51 3.78
N PHE A 137 -12.71 0.55 4.32
CA PHE A 137 -13.98 0.83 4.99
C PHE A 137 -13.84 1.68 6.25
N LEU A 138 -12.65 1.69 6.88
CA LEU A 138 -12.38 2.57 8.02
C LEU A 138 -12.51 4.06 7.67
N MET A 139 -12.34 4.43 6.40
CA MET A 139 -12.59 5.81 5.94
C MET A 139 -14.07 6.21 6.01
N MET A 140 -14.96 5.24 6.02
CA MET A 140 -16.42 5.46 6.10
C MET A 140 -16.94 5.28 7.54
N ALA A 141 -16.08 4.87 8.48
CA ALA A 141 -16.49 4.49 9.84
C ALA A 141 -17.26 5.62 10.54
N ARG A 142 -16.79 6.87 10.41
CA ARG A 142 -17.45 8.04 11.00
C ARG A 142 -18.85 8.24 10.41
N ALA A 143 -18.99 8.25 9.08
CA ALA A 143 -20.28 8.40 8.42
C ALA A 143 -21.26 7.29 8.82
N ILE A 144 -20.78 6.03 8.84
CA ILE A 144 -21.59 4.89 9.29
C ILE A 144 -22.01 5.03 10.75
N ALA A 145 -21.12 5.55 11.61
CA ALA A 145 -21.43 5.79 13.02
C ALA A 145 -22.52 6.84 13.21
N GLU A 146 -22.44 7.95 12.48
CA GLU A 146 -23.32 9.11 12.60
C GLU A 146 -24.67 8.91 11.87
N THR A 147 -24.67 8.28 10.69
CA THR A 147 -25.84 8.24 9.80
C THR A 147 -26.39 6.85 9.56
N SER A 148 -25.75 5.80 10.05
CA SER A 148 -26.06 4.39 9.73
C SER A 148 -26.10 4.12 8.22
N SER A 149 -25.31 4.89 7.43
CA SER A 149 -25.28 4.72 5.99
C SER A 149 -23.92 5.05 5.38
N PHE A 150 -23.71 4.61 4.16
CA PHE A 150 -22.55 5.02 3.35
C PHE A 150 -22.90 5.04 1.86
N GLY A 151 -22.13 5.83 1.10
CA GLY A 151 -22.29 5.95 -0.34
C GLY A 151 -21.03 5.56 -1.09
N THR A 152 -21.20 4.86 -2.22
CA THR A 152 -20.12 4.60 -3.19
C THR A 152 -20.62 4.68 -4.61
N ALA A 153 -19.72 5.03 -5.56
CA ALA A 153 -20.02 5.04 -6.99
C ALA A 153 -19.72 3.68 -7.66
N THR A 154 -19.85 2.58 -6.94
CA THR A 154 -19.61 1.23 -7.46
C THR A 154 -20.78 0.67 -8.26
N GLY A 155 -21.97 1.28 -8.15
CA GLY A 155 -23.21 0.73 -8.73
C GLY A 155 -23.44 -0.70 -8.22
N ASP A 156 -23.79 -1.59 -9.13
CA ASP A 156 -23.97 -3.03 -8.88
C ASP A 156 -22.66 -3.83 -8.92
N GLY A 157 -21.52 -3.12 -9.02
CA GLY A 157 -20.21 -3.76 -9.08
C GLY A 157 -19.90 -4.57 -7.85
N ARG A 158 -19.34 -5.76 -8.05
CA ARG A 158 -18.94 -6.69 -6.98
C ARG A 158 -17.42 -6.70 -6.86
N ILE A 159 -16.92 -6.69 -5.64
CA ILE A 159 -15.48 -6.58 -5.35
C ILE A 159 -15.09 -7.65 -4.34
N GLY A 160 -14.03 -8.41 -4.63
CA GLY A 160 -13.37 -9.28 -3.67
C GLY A 160 -12.44 -8.46 -2.79
N HIS A 161 -12.90 -8.06 -1.60
CA HIS A 161 -12.09 -7.30 -0.66
C HIS A 161 -11.12 -8.23 0.07
N VAL A 162 -9.86 -7.80 0.18
CA VAL A 162 -8.80 -8.55 0.85
C VAL A 162 -8.32 -7.82 2.11
N ASP A 163 -8.00 -8.58 3.16
CA ASP A 163 -7.38 -7.98 4.34
C ASP A 163 -5.93 -7.57 4.02
N ALA A 164 -5.56 -6.34 4.38
CA ALA A 164 -4.20 -5.85 4.18
C ALA A 164 -3.15 -6.65 4.97
N ARG A 165 -3.55 -7.32 6.07
CA ARG A 165 -2.68 -8.21 6.86
C ARG A 165 -2.33 -9.47 6.10
N ASP A 166 -3.28 -10.03 5.32
CA ASP A 166 -3.02 -11.20 4.47
C ASP A 166 -2.02 -10.86 3.37
N ILE A 167 -2.13 -9.66 2.79
CA ILE A 167 -1.15 -9.18 1.82
C ILE A 167 0.23 -9.04 2.45
N ALA A 168 0.31 -8.50 3.65
CA ALA A 168 1.57 -8.39 4.39
C ALA A 168 2.17 -9.78 4.66
N ALA A 169 1.35 -10.75 5.06
CA ALA A 169 1.78 -12.11 5.34
C ALA A 169 2.29 -12.84 4.09
N VAL A 170 1.58 -12.69 2.95
CA VAL A 170 2.00 -13.25 1.66
C VAL A 170 3.30 -12.59 1.19
N ALA A 171 3.39 -11.26 1.26
CA ALA A 171 4.60 -10.54 0.87
C ALA A 171 5.81 -10.94 1.72
N ALA A 172 5.65 -11.08 3.03
CA ALA A 172 6.69 -11.53 3.94
C ALA A 172 7.13 -12.97 3.65
N ALA A 173 6.19 -13.88 3.39
CA ALA A 173 6.49 -15.26 3.05
C ALA A 173 7.29 -15.38 1.74
N ILE A 174 6.87 -14.66 0.70
CA ILE A 174 7.56 -14.64 -0.60
C ILE A 174 8.96 -14.01 -0.47
N ALA A 175 9.09 -12.89 0.25
CA ALA A 175 10.37 -12.22 0.42
C ALA A 175 11.39 -13.08 1.19
N ALA A 176 10.93 -13.91 2.13
CA ALA A 176 11.76 -14.84 2.88
C ALA A 176 12.17 -16.10 2.07
N SER A 177 11.36 -16.51 1.08
CA SER A 177 11.60 -17.71 0.26
C SER A 177 11.20 -17.48 -1.20
N PRO A 178 11.95 -16.67 -1.97
CA PRO A 178 11.52 -16.16 -3.26
C PRO A 178 11.59 -17.17 -4.42
N ALA A 179 12.38 -18.22 -4.31
CA ALA A 179 12.73 -19.08 -5.45
C ALA A 179 11.52 -19.64 -6.20
N ALA A 180 10.48 -20.10 -5.49
CA ALA A 180 9.27 -20.64 -6.10
C ALA A 180 8.33 -19.57 -6.68
N HIS A 181 8.63 -18.30 -6.49
CA HIS A 181 7.75 -17.16 -6.81
C HIS A 181 8.32 -16.22 -7.87
N MET A 182 9.54 -16.45 -8.33
CA MET A 182 10.21 -15.61 -9.34
C MET A 182 9.40 -15.54 -10.64
N GLY A 183 9.21 -14.34 -11.18
CA GLY A 183 8.46 -14.07 -12.40
C GLY A 183 6.95 -14.25 -12.29
N LYS A 184 6.43 -14.57 -11.10
CA LYS A 184 5.00 -14.85 -10.92
C LYS A 184 4.20 -13.60 -10.60
N THR A 185 2.96 -13.61 -11.06
CA THR A 185 1.94 -12.62 -10.70
C THR A 185 0.81 -13.32 -9.96
N TYR A 186 0.48 -12.79 -8.78
CA TYR A 186 -0.65 -13.23 -7.97
C TYR A 186 -1.71 -12.14 -7.90
N TRP A 187 -2.97 -12.56 -7.80
CA TRP A 187 -4.13 -11.69 -7.65
C TRP A 187 -4.83 -11.98 -6.32
N PRO A 188 -4.26 -11.54 -5.20
CA PRO A 188 -4.88 -11.80 -3.91
C PRO A 188 -6.23 -11.10 -3.80
N THR A 189 -7.20 -11.85 -3.31
CA THR A 189 -8.57 -11.40 -3.07
C THR A 189 -9.10 -12.02 -1.78
N GLY A 190 -10.21 -11.52 -1.25
CA GLY A 190 -10.91 -12.17 -0.17
C GLY A 190 -11.72 -13.37 -0.65
N PRO A 191 -12.35 -14.10 0.28
CA PRO A 191 -13.05 -15.34 -0.02
C PRO A 191 -14.35 -15.13 -0.81
N GLU A 192 -14.91 -13.92 -0.75
CA GLU A 192 -16.19 -13.59 -1.38
C GLU A 192 -16.11 -12.33 -2.23
N VAL A 193 -16.95 -12.30 -3.25
CA VAL A 193 -17.12 -11.13 -4.13
C VAL A 193 -18.42 -10.45 -3.72
N LEU A 194 -18.32 -9.28 -3.08
CA LEU A 194 -19.42 -8.57 -2.45
C LEU A 194 -19.81 -7.31 -3.22
N SER A 195 -21.12 -7.06 -3.36
CA SER A 195 -21.67 -5.77 -3.74
C SER A 195 -21.64 -4.80 -2.54
N SER A 196 -21.88 -3.52 -2.78
CA SER A 196 -22.01 -2.54 -1.68
C SER A 196 -23.22 -2.83 -0.79
N THR A 197 -24.29 -3.42 -1.32
CA THR A 197 -25.44 -3.89 -0.56
C THR A 197 -25.06 -5.05 0.36
N ASP A 198 -24.30 -6.03 -0.13
CA ASP A 198 -23.80 -7.13 0.69
C ASP A 198 -22.92 -6.63 1.84
N VAL A 199 -22.05 -5.63 1.54
CA VAL A 199 -21.22 -4.97 2.57
C VAL A 199 -22.08 -4.27 3.61
N ALA A 200 -23.17 -3.58 3.22
CA ALA A 200 -24.10 -2.96 4.16
C ALA A 200 -24.79 -4.01 5.07
N ALA A 201 -25.16 -5.16 4.53
CA ALA A 201 -25.71 -6.28 5.29
C ALA A 201 -24.69 -6.82 6.31
N VAL A 202 -23.41 -6.95 5.93
CA VAL A 202 -22.33 -7.35 6.86
C VAL A 202 -22.18 -6.33 7.99
N PHE A 203 -22.15 -5.03 7.68
CA PHE A 203 -22.08 -3.98 8.71
C PHE A 203 -23.30 -4.02 9.62
N SER A 204 -24.50 -4.21 9.08
CA SER A 204 -25.73 -4.30 9.88
C SER A 204 -25.65 -5.42 10.91
N ARG A 205 -25.19 -6.59 10.47
CA ARG A 205 -25.00 -7.76 11.36
C ARG A 205 -23.96 -7.51 12.45
N VAL A 206 -22.80 -6.93 12.08
CA VAL A 206 -21.70 -6.71 13.02
C VAL A 206 -22.01 -5.61 14.03
N LEU A 207 -22.71 -4.55 13.60
CA LEU A 207 -23.03 -3.40 14.44
C LEU A 207 -24.35 -3.55 15.20
N GLY A 208 -25.13 -4.61 14.96
CA GLY A 208 -26.42 -4.86 15.62
C GLY A 208 -27.50 -3.80 15.29
N ARG A 209 -27.33 -3.06 14.17
CA ARG A 209 -28.28 -2.04 13.70
C ARG A 209 -28.29 -1.95 12.19
N THR A 210 -29.37 -1.51 11.59
CA THR A 210 -29.47 -1.39 10.14
C THR A 210 -28.48 -0.36 9.61
N VAL A 211 -27.62 -0.81 8.67
CA VAL A 211 -26.75 0.08 7.87
C VAL A 211 -27.19 -0.02 6.42
N THR A 212 -27.36 1.12 5.76
CA THR A 212 -27.85 1.20 4.40
C THR A 212 -26.75 1.69 3.44
N PHE A 213 -26.77 1.16 2.22
CA PHE A 213 -25.95 1.63 1.11
C PHE A 213 -26.79 2.56 0.23
N HIS A 214 -26.20 3.69 -0.18
CA HIS A 214 -26.78 4.62 -1.16
C HIS A 214 -25.86 4.74 -2.36
N PRO A 215 -26.33 4.44 -3.58
CA PRO A 215 -25.54 4.69 -4.78
C PRO A 215 -25.33 6.20 -4.94
N ILE A 216 -24.08 6.60 -5.18
CA ILE A 216 -23.73 8.00 -5.47
C ILE A 216 -23.04 8.07 -6.83
N THR A 217 -23.03 9.25 -7.44
CA THR A 217 -22.31 9.46 -8.70
C THR A 217 -20.80 9.52 -8.48
N VAL A 218 -20.04 9.29 -9.54
CA VAL A 218 -18.57 9.44 -9.52
C VAL A 218 -18.15 10.85 -9.11
N ALA A 219 -18.93 11.88 -9.52
CA ALA A 219 -18.68 13.27 -9.14
C ALA A 219 -18.85 13.48 -7.63
N GLN A 220 -19.94 12.96 -7.05
CA GLN A 220 -20.17 13.02 -5.60
C GLN A 220 -19.11 12.28 -4.81
N GLN A 221 -18.71 11.09 -5.26
CA GLN A 221 -17.62 10.35 -4.61
C GLN A 221 -16.30 11.11 -4.67
N LYS A 222 -15.97 11.72 -5.82
CA LYS A 222 -14.78 12.55 -5.97
C LYS A 222 -14.81 13.73 -4.99
N GLN A 223 -15.94 14.43 -4.88
CA GLN A 223 -16.10 15.56 -3.96
C GLN A 223 -15.92 15.09 -2.51
N ALA A 224 -16.60 14.04 -2.08
CA ALA A 224 -16.45 13.49 -0.75
C ALA A 224 -14.99 13.10 -0.41
N MET A 225 -14.24 12.56 -1.39
CA MET A 225 -12.83 12.26 -1.22
C MET A 225 -11.98 13.53 -1.06
N LEU A 226 -12.30 14.61 -1.77
CA LEU A 226 -11.62 15.90 -1.64
C LEU A 226 -11.89 16.53 -0.27
N ASP A 227 -13.14 16.48 0.20
CA ASP A 227 -13.57 17.05 1.48
C ASP A 227 -12.84 16.42 2.68
N VAL A 228 -12.51 15.13 2.60
CA VAL A 228 -11.70 14.44 3.61
C VAL A 228 -10.17 14.53 3.33
N GLY A 229 -9.75 15.40 2.41
CA GLY A 229 -8.34 15.64 2.11
C GLY A 229 -7.66 14.56 1.24
N LEU A 230 -8.44 13.67 0.63
CA LEU A 230 -7.94 12.67 -0.32
C LEU A 230 -7.97 13.28 -1.73
N SER A 231 -6.95 14.04 -2.12
CA SER A 231 -6.83 14.51 -3.49
C SER A 231 -6.56 13.35 -4.46
N GLY A 232 -7.15 13.40 -5.66
CA GLY A 232 -6.89 12.42 -6.73
C GLY A 232 -5.42 12.37 -7.19
N GLU A 233 -4.61 13.32 -6.77
CA GLU A 233 -3.16 13.40 -6.89
C GLU A 233 -2.50 13.13 -5.53
N ARG A 234 -2.50 11.90 -5.07
CA ARG A 234 -1.77 11.52 -3.85
C ARG A 234 -0.26 11.59 -4.05
N GLY A 235 0.27 12.77 -4.26
CA GLY A 235 1.71 12.94 -4.40
C GLY A 235 2.20 14.36 -4.26
N ARG A 236 1.41 15.36 -4.62
CA ARG A 236 1.87 16.76 -4.62
C ARG A 236 1.24 17.65 -3.56
N GLY A 237 0.08 17.31 -2.99
CA GLY A 237 -0.68 18.21 -2.13
C GLY A 237 -0.40 18.11 -0.63
N GLN A 238 0.08 17.00 -0.11
CA GLN A 238 0.31 16.86 1.34
C GLN A 238 1.58 17.57 1.84
N CYS A 239 2.58 17.77 0.99
CA CYS A 239 3.79 18.52 1.36
C CYS A 239 3.54 20.04 1.36
N GLN A 240 2.75 20.55 0.42
CA GLN A 240 2.52 21.99 0.31
C GLN A 240 1.56 22.56 1.37
N ARG A 241 0.54 21.83 1.81
CA ARG A 241 -0.39 22.34 2.86
C ARG A 241 0.24 22.37 4.25
N ARG A 242 1.14 21.44 4.60
CA ARG A 242 1.84 21.47 5.90
C ARG A 242 2.95 22.53 5.98
N CYS A 243 3.44 23.03 4.85
CA CYS A 243 4.38 24.14 4.82
C CYS A 243 3.69 25.53 4.84
N ALA A 244 2.41 25.62 4.44
CA ALA A 244 1.65 26.87 4.46
C ALA A 244 1.05 27.18 5.85
N ASP A 245 0.75 26.18 6.67
CA ASP A 245 0.18 26.33 8.02
C ASP A 245 1.23 26.57 9.12
N GLY A 246 2.49 26.77 8.75
CA GLY A 246 3.61 27.09 9.65
C GLY A 246 3.64 28.54 10.16
N LYS A 247 2.56 29.33 9.99
CA LYS A 247 2.40 30.66 10.59
C LYS A 247 1.04 30.75 11.32
N GLY A 248 1.07 30.43 12.58
CA GLY A 248 -0.10 30.61 13.46
C GLY A 248 0.20 30.13 14.87
N ARG A 249 0.94 30.92 15.59
CA ARG A 249 0.85 31.39 16.99
C ARG A 249 0.16 30.50 18.02
N LEU A 250 0.97 30.31 19.07
CA LEU A 250 0.70 30.10 20.51
C LEU A 250 0.06 28.80 20.89
#